data_6b05ec9e9e019ca78b3b2dbbe9fee754
#
_entry.id   6b05ec9e9e019ca78b3b2dbbe9fee754
#
_cell.length_a   1.000
_cell.length_b   1.000
_cell.length_c   1.000
_cell.angle_alpha   90.00
_cell.angle_beta   90.00
_cell.angle_gamma   90.00
#
_symmetry.space_group_name_H-M   'P 1'
#
loop_
_entity.id
_entity.type
_entity.pdbx_description
1 polymer ?
#
loop_
_entity_poly.entity_id
_entity_poly.type
_entity_poly.pdbx_seq_one_letter_code
_entity_poly.pdbx_strand_id
1 'polypeptide(L)'
;MDTEHETNQSSTDTTGKILTKPVESLQAKKTDEDAVDEAAGPAAETEAKPAVEPETDSAAEQETERATAPEAETETEAEAETKSTAAAEATAADTCANEDENPHVSEGESTDFSPSAHEYKHEHKHAHIQAPDFVPADTTFSTLSKGSFKNLAEQTKEKTHKKHHFKMHPIKSIFVIIGVVLLVGAGTFAGYACYLESHYSRIPDNKMLKVEPAQKQEQDQPKQLNYGSDYTICTYNIGFGAYTPSYTFFMDKGEMLDGTKHQGAYGKARSLEAVTEATKGAIDAVATAVDGNAPDFMFFQEIDVNSDRSFHVDQTACVRAAFANYESSYASDFHSGFLAYPLHDMHGSVQSGIMTLSRVDMTSSVRRSYPVSTAFPDKFFDLDRCFEVTRYRLPDKHELVLINSHMSAYDEGGVFRAQQVKMLTKFMKQEYAKGNYVIAGGDWNCALGNSIGIYPTQQKRPEWIQELKESDIPQGFSYVAADNIGEVPTCRADDIPYEKGVTYTATVDGFIASDNVSASAHHIDTGFAASDHNPVLLRFSLKPAAQ
;
A
#
# COMPACT_ATOMS: atom_id res chain seq x y z
N MET A 1 -26.42 -5.28 66.48
CA MET A 1 -26.20 -6.69 66.85
C MET A 1 -25.13 -7.14 65.90
N ASP A 2 -23.96 -6.88 66.27
CA ASP A 2 -22.90 -7.70 66.88
C ASP A 2 -22.16 -8.47 65.79
N THR A 3 -20.98 -7.98 65.43
CA THR A 3 -19.62 -8.31 65.93
C THR A 3 -19.21 -9.73 65.46
N GLU A 4 -18.04 -10.00 64.89
CA GLU A 4 -16.65 -9.74 65.28
C GLU A 4 -15.70 -10.02 64.11
N HIS A 5 -14.80 -9.23 63.90
CA HIS A 5 -13.34 -9.28 63.87
C HIS A 5 -12.67 -10.63 64.19
N GLU A 6 -11.78 -11.11 63.32
CA GLU A 6 -10.48 -11.61 63.75
C GLU A 6 -9.39 -11.44 62.70
N THR A 7 -8.44 -10.64 63.04
CA THR A 7 -7.09 -10.52 62.52
C THR A 7 -6.24 -11.67 62.99
N ASN A 8 -5.35 -12.22 62.17
CA ASN A 8 -4.10 -12.74 62.74
C ASN A 8 -2.89 -12.54 61.84
N GLN A 9 -1.85 -12.10 62.50
CA GLN A 9 -0.54 -11.67 61.99
C GLN A 9 0.41 -12.84 61.72
N SER A 10 1.26 -12.60 60.72
CA SER A 10 2.70 -12.93 60.62
C SER A 10 3.32 -14.04 61.44
N SER A 11 4.16 -14.87 60.79
CA SER A 11 5.57 -14.99 61.16
C SER A 11 6.40 -15.67 60.06
N THR A 12 7.50 -15.03 59.75
CA THR A 12 8.68 -15.49 59.01
C THR A 12 9.36 -16.64 59.73
N ASP A 13 9.86 -17.66 59.01
CA ASP A 13 11.18 -18.22 59.37
C ASP A 13 11.92 -18.77 58.15
N THR A 14 13.18 -18.49 58.17
CA THR A 14 14.28 -18.81 57.28
C THR A 14 14.68 -20.28 57.41
N THR A 15 14.96 -20.98 56.30
CA THR A 15 16.20 -21.71 56.00
C THR A 15 16.00 -22.64 54.80
N GLY A 16 16.92 -22.55 53.85
CA GLY A 16 16.95 -23.32 52.62
C GLY A 16 17.28 -24.80 52.81
N LYS A 17 16.84 -25.54 51.80
CA LYS A 17 17.63 -26.63 51.19
C LYS A 17 16.96 -27.14 49.92
N ILE A 18 17.71 -27.08 48.85
CA ILE A 18 17.50 -27.75 47.57
C ILE A 18 17.51 -29.26 47.76
N LEU A 19 16.53 -29.96 47.22
CA LEU A 19 16.58 -31.40 47.00
C LEU A 19 16.06 -31.71 45.59
N THR A 20 17.01 -31.98 44.74
CA THR A 20 16.85 -32.65 43.44
C THR A 20 16.54 -34.13 43.66
N LYS A 21 15.56 -34.69 42.96
CA LYS A 21 15.48 -36.12 42.63
C LYS A 21 15.13 -36.33 41.15
N PRO A 22 15.72 -37.38 40.53
CA PRO A 22 15.67 -37.55 39.07
C PRO A 22 14.45 -38.37 38.63
N VAL A 23 14.03 -38.10 37.40
CA VAL A 23 13.00 -38.89 36.69
C VAL A 23 13.70 -39.99 35.91
N GLU A 24 13.30 -41.22 36.18
CA GLU A 24 13.75 -42.45 35.52
C GLU A 24 13.22 -42.56 34.07
N SER A 25 14.11 -43.05 33.24
CA SER A 25 13.89 -43.51 31.88
C SER A 25 13.00 -44.76 31.83
N LEU A 26 12.03 -44.79 30.94
CA LEU A 26 11.35 -46.02 30.53
C LEU A 26 11.78 -46.37 29.08
N GLN A 27 12.53 -47.48 29.03
CA GLN A 27 12.98 -48.15 27.80
C GLN A 27 11.83 -48.94 27.16
N ALA A 28 11.88 -48.94 25.80
CA ALA A 28 11.05 -49.72 24.92
C ALA A 28 11.28 -51.23 25.05
N LYS A 29 10.20 -52.00 24.89
CA LYS A 29 10.25 -53.45 24.57
C LYS A 29 9.92 -53.65 23.10
N LYS A 30 10.88 -54.29 22.40
CA LYS A 30 10.73 -55.00 21.13
C LYS A 30 9.97 -56.30 21.38
N THR A 31 9.13 -56.70 20.43
CA THR A 31 8.81 -58.10 20.11
C THR A 31 8.87 -58.30 18.61
N ASP A 32 9.69 -59.33 18.30
CA ASP A 32 9.98 -59.88 16.95
C ASP A 32 8.87 -60.90 16.55
N GLU A 33 9.05 -61.36 15.30
CA GLU A 33 8.48 -62.59 14.62
C GLU A 33 7.36 -62.25 13.60
N ASP A 34 7.32 -62.76 12.36
CA ASP A 34 8.16 -63.70 11.56
C ASP A 34 7.89 -63.44 10.07
N ALA A 35 8.87 -63.53 9.27
CA ALA A 35 9.31 -64.21 8.09
C ALA A 35 8.27 -65.01 7.23
N VAL A 36 8.41 -64.95 5.93
CA VAL A 36 8.51 -65.95 4.85
C VAL A 36 8.22 -65.26 3.51
N ASP A 37 9.06 -65.07 2.58
CA ASP A 37 9.88 -65.89 1.66
C ASP A 37 9.37 -65.87 0.21
N GLU A 38 10.36 -65.75 -0.71
CA GLU A 38 10.45 -66.15 -2.13
C GLU A 38 9.61 -65.39 -3.20
N ALA A 39 10.10 -65.06 -4.40
CA ALA A 39 11.30 -65.44 -5.16
C ALA A 39 11.48 -64.54 -6.40
N ALA A 40 12.76 -64.43 -6.77
CA ALA A 40 13.38 -64.45 -8.12
C ALA A 40 13.00 -63.43 -9.20
N GLY A 41 14.06 -62.72 -9.61
CA GLY A 41 14.25 -61.93 -10.84
C GLY A 41 14.36 -62.80 -12.14
N PRO A 42 15.09 -62.40 -13.22
CA PRO A 42 16.13 -61.37 -13.39
C PRO A 42 16.07 -60.57 -14.72
N ALA A 43 16.95 -59.56 -14.77
CA ALA A 43 17.78 -59.04 -15.87
C ALA A 43 17.24 -58.84 -17.30
N ALA A 44 17.52 -57.61 -17.83
CA ALA A 44 18.27 -57.44 -19.08
C ALA A 44 18.75 -55.99 -19.21
N GLU A 45 20.06 -55.88 -19.26
CA GLU A 45 20.84 -54.74 -19.75
C GLU A 45 20.55 -54.47 -21.22
N THR A 46 20.64 -53.22 -21.65
CA THR A 46 21.39 -52.89 -22.90
C THR A 46 21.84 -51.45 -22.87
N GLU A 47 23.12 -51.31 -22.93
CA GLU A 47 23.94 -50.14 -23.26
C GLU A 47 23.59 -49.58 -24.65
N ALA A 48 23.82 -48.29 -24.85
CA ALA A 48 24.70 -47.74 -25.88
C ALA A 48 24.72 -46.21 -25.90
N LYS A 49 25.85 -45.64 -25.64
CA LYS A 49 26.42 -44.39 -26.16
C LYS A 49 26.98 -44.64 -27.56
N PRO A 50 27.59 -43.68 -28.32
CA PRO A 50 27.70 -42.22 -28.17
C PRO A 50 27.61 -41.41 -29.50
N ALA A 51 27.76 -40.08 -29.33
CA ALA A 51 28.51 -39.11 -30.17
C ALA A 51 28.17 -38.92 -31.67
N VAL A 52 28.11 -37.64 -32.06
CA VAL A 52 29.05 -36.97 -32.99
C VAL A 52 28.66 -35.49 -33.13
N GLU A 53 29.59 -34.60 -32.79
CA GLU A 53 29.78 -33.29 -33.42
C GLU A 53 30.42 -33.49 -34.81
N PRO A 54 30.33 -32.51 -35.72
CA PRO A 54 31.49 -31.66 -36.01
C PRO A 54 31.12 -30.19 -36.31
N GLU A 55 31.85 -29.30 -35.77
CA GLU A 55 32.93 -28.44 -36.28
C GLU A 55 32.79 -27.81 -37.68
N THR A 56 33.10 -26.48 -37.59
CA THR A 56 33.86 -25.58 -38.50
C THR A 56 33.06 -25.04 -39.69
N ASP A 57 33.19 -23.81 -40.13
CA ASP A 57 34.33 -22.90 -40.23
C ASP A 57 33.87 -21.50 -40.66
N SER A 58 34.55 -20.49 -40.17
CA SER A 58 35.33 -19.47 -40.87
C SER A 58 34.66 -18.24 -41.50
N ALA A 59 35.19 -17.16 -41.01
CA ALA A 59 35.80 -16.00 -41.67
C ALA A 59 34.95 -14.79 -42.10
N ALA A 60 35.24 -13.70 -41.41
CA ALA A 60 35.79 -12.43 -41.91
C ALA A 60 34.92 -11.64 -42.90
N GLU A 61 34.63 -10.39 -42.66
CA GLU A 61 35.49 -9.26 -42.97
C GLU A 61 34.90 -7.95 -42.39
N GLN A 62 35.80 -7.06 -42.15
CA GLN A 62 35.66 -5.66 -41.73
C GLN A 62 35.00 -4.82 -42.83
N GLU A 63 34.24 -3.79 -42.43
CA GLU A 63 34.50 -2.48 -42.98
C GLU A 63 34.00 -1.36 -42.07
N THR A 64 34.90 -0.46 -41.86
CA THR A 64 34.76 0.86 -41.26
C THR A 64 34.07 1.83 -42.20
N GLU A 65 33.14 2.60 -41.70
CA GLU A 65 33.04 4.00 -42.20
C GLU A 65 32.46 4.97 -41.16
N ARG A 66 33.14 6.06 -41.12
CA ARG A 66 33.09 7.24 -40.28
C ARG A 66 32.32 8.29 -41.08
N ALA A 67 31.38 8.98 -40.51
CA ALA A 67 31.17 10.42 -40.78
C ALA A 67 30.01 11.02 -39.97
N THR A 68 30.37 11.96 -39.16
CA THR A 68 29.93 13.38 -39.10
C THR A 68 28.50 13.69 -38.69
N ALA A 69 28.44 14.41 -37.57
CA ALA A 69 27.33 15.26 -37.15
C ALA A 69 27.07 16.39 -38.16
N PRO A 70 25.90 16.99 -38.10
CA PRO A 70 25.91 18.44 -37.85
C PRO A 70 25.02 18.91 -36.69
N GLU A 71 25.49 20.04 -36.18
CA GLU A 71 24.91 20.89 -35.17
C GLU A 71 23.63 21.61 -35.65
N ALA A 72 22.88 22.02 -34.62
CA ALA A 72 22.27 23.31 -34.38
C ALA A 72 20.83 23.59 -34.84
N GLU A 73 20.24 24.33 -33.93
CA GLU A 73 19.07 25.23 -33.99
C GLU A 73 17.73 24.62 -33.56
N THR A 74 16.99 25.20 -32.69
CA THR A 74 16.96 26.34 -31.77
C THR A 74 15.70 26.25 -30.95
N GLU A 75 15.81 26.63 -29.70
CA GLU A 75 14.83 27.25 -28.79
C GLU A 75 13.41 27.50 -29.32
N THR A 76 12.47 27.11 -28.51
CA THR A 76 11.36 27.85 -27.89
C THR A 76 10.14 26.96 -27.73
N GLU A 77 9.79 26.70 -26.50
CA GLU A 77 8.44 26.57 -25.94
C GLU A 77 8.47 25.82 -24.59
N ALA A 78 8.74 26.56 -23.52
CA ALA A 78 8.57 26.10 -22.16
C ALA A 78 8.34 27.29 -21.22
N GLU A 79 7.22 27.96 -21.36
CA GLU A 79 6.72 28.92 -20.37
C GLU A 79 5.19 28.96 -20.36
N ALA A 80 4.52 27.89 -19.91
CA ALA A 80 3.09 27.94 -19.66
C ALA A 80 2.56 27.01 -18.55
N GLU A 81 3.36 26.18 -17.90
CA GLU A 81 2.84 25.22 -16.91
C GLU A 81 3.20 25.50 -15.42
N THR A 82 3.89 26.58 -15.10
CA THR A 82 4.36 26.81 -13.73
C THR A 82 3.45 27.68 -12.86
N LYS A 83 2.23 28.00 -13.28
CA LYS A 83 1.32 28.84 -12.47
C LYS A 83 0.12 28.11 -11.82
N SER A 84 -0.06 26.81 -12.05
CA SER A 84 -1.20 26.07 -11.48
C SER A 84 -0.88 25.27 -10.21
N THR A 85 0.38 25.02 -9.90
CA THR A 85 0.77 24.19 -8.75
C THR A 85 0.98 24.95 -7.44
N ALA A 86 1.20 26.26 -7.49
CA ALA A 86 1.46 27.05 -6.29
C ALA A 86 0.22 27.39 -5.43
N ALA A 87 -0.99 27.22 -5.98
CA ALA A 87 -2.24 27.52 -5.25
C ALA A 87 -2.80 26.33 -4.47
N ALA A 88 -2.39 25.10 -4.81
CA ALA A 88 -2.82 23.89 -4.12
C ALA A 88 -1.95 23.56 -2.88
N GLU A 89 -0.71 24.02 -2.87
CA GLU A 89 0.23 23.78 -1.74
C GLU A 89 -0.08 24.58 -0.48
N ALA A 90 -0.79 25.71 -0.59
CA ALA A 90 -1.09 26.58 0.56
C ALA A 90 -2.25 26.08 1.44
N THR A 91 -3.10 25.17 0.95
CA THR A 91 -4.28 24.67 1.70
C THR A 91 -4.02 23.39 2.50
N ALA A 92 -3.01 22.60 2.14
CA ALA A 92 -2.71 21.35 2.84
C ALA A 92 -1.84 21.54 4.09
N ALA A 93 -1.04 22.58 4.13
CA ALA A 93 -0.16 22.87 5.27
C ALA A 93 -0.92 23.40 6.51
N ASP A 94 -2.12 23.97 6.31
CA ASP A 94 -2.90 24.58 7.40
C ASP A 94 -3.75 23.57 8.18
N THR A 95 -3.93 22.34 7.65
CA THR A 95 -4.77 21.31 8.29
C THR A 95 -4.01 20.44 9.29
N CYS A 96 -2.68 20.38 9.21
CA CYS A 96 -1.86 19.56 10.13
C CYS A 96 -1.10 20.37 11.20
N ALA A 97 -1.15 21.71 11.21
CA ALA A 97 -0.23 22.55 12.01
C ALA A 97 -0.86 23.35 13.16
N ASN A 98 -2.16 23.28 13.42
CA ASN A 98 -2.78 24.10 14.47
C ASN A 98 -3.52 23.24 15.49
N GLU A 99 -2.82 22.84 16.53
CA GLU A 99 -3.37 22.73 17.90
C GLU A 99 -2.25 22.37 18.89
N ASP A 100 -1.47 23.34 19.31
CA ASP A 100 -0.77 23.31 20.61
C ASP A 100 -0.41 24.76 21.01
N GLU A 101 -1.38 25.51 21.50
CA GLU A 101 -1.16 26.60 22.45
C GLU A 101 -2.25 26.58 23.52
N ASN A 102 -1.87 26.07 24.69
CA ASN A 102 -2.65 26.10 25.90
C ASN A 102 -2.33 27.38 26.69
N PRO A 103 -3.25 28.32 26.85
CA PRO A 103 -3.02 29.43 27.78
C PRO A 103 -3.53 29.10 29.18
N HIS A 104 -2.68 29.35 30.14
CA HIS A 104 -2.90 29.32 31.58
C HIS A 104 -4.25 29.94 32.00
N VAL A 105 -4.95 29.17 32.80
CA VAL A 105 -6.16 29.59 33.53
C VAL A 105 -5.74 30.37 34.77
N SER A 106 -6.22 31.62 34.90
CA SER A 106 -6.35 32.32 36.17
C SER A 106 -7.83 32.38 36.56
N GLU A 107 -8.13 31.93 37.77
CA GLU A 107 -9.47 31.96 38.39
C GLU A 107 -10.02 33.37 38.56
N GLY A 108 -11.35 33.52 38.41
CA GLY A 108 -12.05 34.75 38.77
C GLY A 108 -13.51 34.84 38.33
N GLU A 109 -14.37 34.54 39.26
CA GLU A 109 -15.74 35.05 39.48
C GLU A 109 -16.88 34.82 38.45
N SER A 110 -17.89 34.14 38.98
CA SER A 110 -19.24 33.94 38.49
C SER A 110 -20.07 35.23 38.41
N THR A 111 -20.80 35.46 37.30
CA THR A 111 -22.09 36.15 37.32
C THR A 111 -22.99 35.58 36.21
N ASP A 112 -24.16 35.26 36.65
CA ASP A 112 -25.38 34.81 36.00
C ASP A 112 -25.85 35.76 34.89
N PHE A 113 -26.17 35.27 33.67
CA PHE A 113 -27.17 35.92 32.80
C PHE A 113 -27.75 34.91 31.79
N SER A 114 -29.09 34.81 31.85
CA SER A 114 -29.95 34.02 30.95
C SER A 114 -30.09 34.66 29.55
N PRO A 115 -30.45 33.85 28.50
CA PRO A 115 -30.41 34.29 27.11
C PRO A 115 -31.71 34.91 26.63
N SER A 116 -31.59 35.96 25.84
CA SER A 116 -32.69 36.48 25.02
C SER A 116 -32.45 36.13 23.53
N ALA A 117 -33.47 35.52 22.95
CA ALA A 117 -33.57 35.19 21.54
C ALA A 117 -33.63 36.44 20.66
N HIS A 118 -32.80 36.52 19.65
CA HIS A 118 -33.02 37.41 18.51
C HIS A 118 -33.10 36.62 17.21
N GLU A 119 -34.25 36.72 16.64
CA GLU A 119 -34.69 36.22 15.34
C GLU A 119 -34.02 37.05 14.22
N TYR A 120 -33.20 36.43 13.36
CA TYR A 120 -32.72 37.06 12.14
C TYR A 120 -33.49 36.51 10.94
N LYS A 121 -34.32 37.39 10.35
CA LYS A 121 -34.98 37.20 9.06
C LYS A 121 -33.96 37.43 7.93
N HIS A 122 -33.75 36.43 7.11
CA HIS A 122 -33.05 36.57 5.80
C HIS A 122 -34.10 36.88 4.72
N GLU A 123 -34.02 38.07 4.15
CA GLU A 123 -34.69 38.44 2.90
C GLU A 123 -33.95 37.88 1.70
N HIS A 124 -34.62 37.02 0.94
CA HIS A 124 -34.16 36.63 -0.40
C HIS A 124 -34.55 37.68 -1.43
N LYS A 125 -33.55 38.36 -2.01
CA LYS A 125 -33.72 39.17 -3.22
C LYS A 125 -33.54 38.26 -4.46
N HIS A 126 -34.66 38.00 -5.14
CA HIS A 126 -34.66 37.43 -6.48
C HIS A 126 -34.25 38.51 -7.49
N ALA A 127 -33.18 38.29 -8.23
CA ALA A 127 -32.82 39.06 -9.41
C ALA A 127 -33.55 38.47 -10.62
N HIS A 128 -34.49 39.24 -11.18
CA HIS A 128 -35.14 38.99 -12.46
C HIS A 128 -34.15 39.28 -13.60
N ILE A 129 -33.85 38.28 -14.40
CA ILE A 129 -33.18 38.47 -15.71
C ILE A 129 -34.30 38.64 -16.74
N GLN A 130 -34.37 39.82 -17.33
CA GLN A 130 -35.30 40.20 -18.40
C GLN A 130 -34.77 39.59 -19.73
N ALA A 131 -35.67 38.91 -20.45
CA ALA A 131 -35.45 38.46 -21.82
C ALA A 131 -35.63 39.63 -22.82
N PRO A 132 -34.87 39.65 -23.93
CA PRO A 132 -34.98 40.75 -24.90
C PRO A 132 -36.28 40.68 -25.70
N ASP A 133 -36.87 41.88 -25.92
CA ASP A 133 -38.08 42.14 -26.69
C ASP A 133 -37.93 41.74 -28.16
N PHE A 134 -38.88 40.97 -28.67
CA PHE A 134 -39.01 40.64 -30.07
C PHE A 134 -39.98 41.65 -30.72
N VAL A 135 -39.47 42.43 -31.68
CA VAL A 135 -40.25 43.39 -32.47
C VAL A 135 -41.04 42.64 -33.55
N PRO A 136 -42.35 42.81 -33.72
CA PRO A 136 -43.10 42.19 -34.80
C PRO A 136 -42.96 43.03 -36.08
N ALA A 137 -42.55 42.42 -37.16
CA ALA A 137 -42.62 43.03 -38.50
C ALA A 137 -44.04 42.94 -39.03
N ASP A 138 -44.62 44.09 -39.25
CA ASP A 138 -45.86 44.29 -40.01
C ASP A 138 -45.65 43.86 -41.46
N THR A 139 -46.46 42.93 -41.93
CA THR A 139 -46.68 42.75 -43.39
C THR A 139 -48.12 42.41 -43.65
N THR A 140 -48.80 43.41 -44.12
CA THR A 140 -50.13 43.36 -44.70
C THR A 140 -50.17 42.40 -45.89
N PHE A 141 -51.04 41.40 -45.84
CA PHE A 141 -51.52 40.72 -47.03
C PHE A 141 -53.06 40.62 -47.03
N SER A 142 -53.59 41.27 -48.00
CA SER A 142 -55.04 41.39 -48.32
C SER A 142 -55.61 40.07 -48.84
N THR A 143 -56.84 39.81 -48.36
CA THR A 143 -57.95 39.14 -49.08
C THR A 143 -57.63 38.03 -50.08
N LEU A 144 -57.82 36.75 -49.67
CA LEU A 144 -58.24 35.68 -50.53
C LEU A 144 -59.40 34.88 -49.89
N SER A 145 -60.36 34.76 -50.74
CA SER A 145 -61.74 34.27 -50.71
C SER A 145 -61.99 33.05 -49.80
N LYS A 146 -63.09 33.14 -49.00
CA LYS A 146 -63.70 32.16 -48.11
C LYS A 146 -64.24 30.88 -48.82
N GLY A 147 -63.82 30.54 -50.03
CA GLY A 147 -64.39 29.40 -50.76
C GLY A 147 -63.55 28.10 -50.78
N SER A 148 -62.25 28.13 -50.47
CA SER A 148 -61.36 26.99 -50.72
C SER A 148 -60.98 26.12 -49.47
N PHE A 149 -61.35 26.54 -48.25
CA PHE A 149 -60.95 25.79 -47.05
C PHE A 149 -61.93 24.68 -46.62
N LYS A 150 -63.17 24.65 -47.20
CA LYS A 150 -64.12 23.59 -46.86
C LYS A 150 -63.81 22.24 -47.50
N ASN A 151 -63.18 22.20 -48.67
CA ASN A 151 -62.85 20.96 -49.37
C ASN A 151 -61.53 20.32 -48.92
N LEU A 152 -60.64 21.06 -48.21
CA LEU A 152 -59.40 20.51 -47.69
C LEU A 152 -59.60 19.88 -46.31
N ALA A 153 -60.61 20.30 -45.53
CA ALA A 153 -60.94 19.76 -44.25
C ALA A 153 -61.71 18.43 -44.30
N GLU A 154 -62.41 18.13 -45.42
CA GLU A 154 -63.11 16.87 -45.63
C GLU A 154 -62.18 15.76 -46.17
N GLN A 155 -61.13 16.09 -46.96
CA GLN A 155 -60.18 15.12 -47.43
C GLN A 155 -59.14 14.68 -46.39
N THR A 156 -58.98 15.40 -45.27
CA THR A 156 -58.07 15.02 -44.15
C THR A 156 -58.73 14.14 -43.10
N LYS A 157 -60.04 13.90 -43.16
CA LYS A 157 -60.74 13.06 -42.18
C LYS A 157 -60.73 11.57 -42.48
N GLU A 158 -60.19 11.11 -43.57
CA GLU A 158 -60.20 9.69 -43.98
C GLU A 158 -58.89 8.98 -43.94
N LYS A 159 -57.81 9.62 -43.40
CA LYS A 159 -56.59 8.88 -42.97
C LYS A 159 -56.55 8.82 -41.45
N THR A 160 -57.50 8.09 -40.86
CA THR A 160 -57.30 7.57 -39.53
C THR A 160 -56.07 6.67 -39.55
N HIS A 161 -54.95 7.22 -39.04
CA HIS A 161 -53.84 6.39 -38.63
C HIS A 161 -54.39 5.29 -37.70
N LYS A 162 -54.54 4.09 -38.20
CA LYS A 162 -54.70 2.90 -37.37
C LYS A 162 -53.43 2.88 -36.51
N LYS A 163 -53.50 3.40 -35.28
CA LYS A 163 -52.52 3.14 -34.24
C LYS A 163 -52.58 1.63 -34.03
N HIS A 164 -51.68 0.91 -34.68
CA HIS A 164 -51.39 -0.46 -34.33
C HIS A 164 -50.90 -0.43 -32.90
N HIS A 165 -51.80 -0.58 -31.94
CA HIS A 165 -51.47 -0.96 -30.58
C HIS A 165 -50.90 -2.38 -30.69
N PHE A 166 -49.58 -2.46 -30.77
CA PHE A 166 -48.86 -3.71 -30.70
C PHE A 166 -49.10 -4.24 -29.26
N LYS A 167 -50.20 -4.97 -29.07
CA LYS A 167 -50.49 -5.69 -27.80
C LYS A 167 -49.50 -6.85 -27.75
N MET A 168 -48.29 -6.60 -27.25
CA MET A 168 -47.39 -7.71 -26.92
C MET A 168 -48.03 -8.54 -25.81
N HIS A 169 -48.00 -9.87 -26.00
CA HIS A 169 -48.41 -10.80 -24.99
C HIS A 169 -47.56 -10.50 -23.71
N PRO A 170 -48.15 -10.48 -22.48
CA PRO A 170 -47.43 -10.05 -21.29
C PRO A 170 -46.12 -10.84 -21.08
N ILE A 171 -46.07 -12.11 -21.42
CA ILE A 171 -44.86 -12.94 -21.35
C ILE A 171 -43.77 -12.42 -22.31
N LYS A 172 -44.14 -12.06 -23.57
CA LYS A 172 -43.16 -11.51 -24.53
C LYS A 172 -42.63 -10.15 -24.08
N SER A 173 -43.45 -9.33 -23.41
CA SER A 173 -43.02 -8.05 -22.85
C SER A 173 -41.99 -8.24 -21.74
N ILE A 174 -42.15 -9.24 -20.88
CA ILE A 174 -41.20 -9.59 -19.83
C ILE A 174 -39.84 -9.98 -20.43
N PHE A 175 -39.83 -10.87 -21.44
CA PHE A 175 -38.57 -11.25 -22.11
C PHE A 175 -37.87 -10.07 -22.80
N VAL A 176 -38.62 -9.16 -23.40
CA VAL A 176 -38.04 -7.94 -24.01
C VAL A 176 -37.46 -7.04 -22.93
N ILE A 177 -38.14 -6.83 -21.81
CA ILE A 177 -37.61 -6.03 -20.67
C ILE A 177 -36.34 -6.68 -20.12
N ILE A 178 -36.34 -7.98 -19.88
CA ILE A 178 -35.13 -8.73 -19.42
C ILE A 178 -34.00 -8.56 -20.44
N GLY A 179 -34.28 -8.72 -21.73
CA GLY A 179 -33.29 -8.54 -22.79
C GLY A 179 -32.70 -7.13 -22.82
N VAL A 180 -33.53 -6.09 -22.65
CA VAL A 180 -33.08 -4.71 -22.56
C VAL A 180 -32.22 -4.48 -21.32
N VAL A 181 -32.64 -4.98 -20.15
CA VAL A 181 -31.87 -4.87 -18.89
C VAL A 181 -30.50 -5.53 -19.04
N LEU A 182 -30.45 -6.74 -19.62
CA LEU A 182 -29.19 -7.45 -19.87
C LEU A 182 -28.29 -6.69 -20.85
N LEU A 183 -28.85 -6.12 -21.93
CA LEU A 183 -28.08 -5.31 -22.89
C LEU A 183 -27.53 -4.02 -22.27
N VAL A 184 -28.33 -3.32 -21.47
CA VAL A 184 -27.89 -2.14 -20.73
C VAL A 184 -26.81 -2.52 -19.73
N GLY A 185 -27.01 -3.60 -18.97
CA GLY A 185 -26.01 -4.11 -18.03
C GLY A 185 -24.67 -4.46 -18.71
N ALA A 186 -24.75 -5.21 -19.83
CA ALA A 186 -23.56 -5.56 -20.61
C ALA A 186 -22.87 -4.33 -21.20
N GLY A 187 -23.64 -3.36 -21.72
CA GLY A 187 -23.11 -2.11 -22.25
C GLY A 187 -22.43 -1.25 -21.17
N THR A 188 -23.02 -1.17 -19.99
CA THR A 188 -22.42 -0.47 -18.82
C THR A 188 -21.13 -1.14 -18.38
N PHE A 189 -21.13 -2.47 -18.27
CA PHE A 189 -19.94 -3.23 -17.92
C PHE A 189 -18.81 -3.05 -18.95
N ALA A 190 -19.13 -3.17 -20.24
CA ALA A 190 -18.14 -2.95 -21.29
C ALA A 190 -17.60 -1.52 -21.31
N GLY A 191 -18.46 -0.52 -21.12
CA GLY A 191 -18.05 0.88 -21.01
C GLY A 191 -17.15 1.12 -19.80
N TYR A 192 -17.45 0.52 -18.66
CA TYR A 192 -16.62 0.61 -17.47
C TYR A 192 -15.27 -0.12 -17.65
N ALA A 193 -15.27 -1.30 -18.27
CA ALA A 193 -14.02 -2.00 -18.59
C ALA A 193 -13.14 -1.17 -19.54
N CYS A 194 -13.72 -0.53 -20.57
CA CYS A 194 -13.00 0.39 -21.45
C CYS A 194 -12.46 1.63 -20.68
N TYR A 195 -13.23 2.15 -19.72
CA TYR A 195 -12.77 3.22 -18.84
C TYR A 195 -11.54 2.80 -18.03
N LEU A 196 -11.58 1.64 -17.34
CA LEU A 196 -10.45 1.13 -16.59
C LEU A 196 -9.22 0.92 -17.47
N GLU A 197 -9.39 0.30 -18.65
CA GLU A 197 -8.29 0.11 -19.61
C GLU A 197 -7.68 1.44 -20.09
N SER A 198 -8.50 2.48 -20.29
CA SER A 198 -8.02 3.79 -20.74
C SER A 198 -7.24 4.56 -19.65
N HIS A 199 -7.46 4.22 -18.38
CA HIS A 199 -6.76 4.80 -17.23
C HIS A 199 -5.66 3.87 -16.67
N TYR A 200 -5.50 2.69 -17.28
CA TYR A 200 -4.43 1.76 -16.91
C TYR A 200 -3.14 2.13 -17.65
N SER A 201 -2.07 2.31 -16.90
CA SER A 201 -0.73 2.46 -17.44
C SER A 201 0.28 1.81 -16.49
N ARG A 202 1.42 1.39 -17.04
CA ARG A 202 2.54 0.86 -16.24
C ARG A 202 3.62 1.92 -16.13
N ILE A 203 4.14 2.08 -14.92
CA ILE A 203 5.30 2.95 -14.69
C ILE A 203 6.56 2.21 -15.17
N PRO A 204 7.41 2.82 -16.04
CA PRO A 204 8.62 2.19 -16.53
C PRO A 204 9.58 1.76 -15.42
N ASP A 205 10.28 0.62 -15.61
CA ASP A 205 11.41 0.23 -14.76
C ASP A 205 12.57 1.22 -14.90
N ASN A 206 13.45 1.26 -13.88
CA ASN A 206 14.60 2.16 -13.81
C ASN A 206 14.24 3.67 -13.92
N LYS A 207 13.06 4.05 -13.44
CA LYS A 207 12.67 5.46 -13.43
C LYS A 207 13.45 6.20 -12.35
N MET A 208 14.27 7.19 -12.77
CA MET A 208 14.87 8.15 -11.84
C MET A 208 13.78 8.90 -11.11
N LEU A 209 13.93 9.02 -9.80
CA LEU A 209 13.01 9.75 -8.94
C LEU A 209 13.62 11.10 -8.54
N LYS A 210 12.75 12.06 -8.26
CA LYS A 210 13.15 13.34 -7.72
C LYS A 210 13.51 13.14 -6.25
N VAL A 211 14.66 13.63 -5.84
CA VAL A 211 15.01 13.82 -4.43
C VAL A 211 14.58 15.23 -4.04
N GLU A 212 13.61 15.32 -3.15
CA GLU A 212 13.15 16.58 -2.59
C GLU A 212 14.10 16.98 -1.46
N PRO A 213 14.66 18.21 -1.49
CA PRO A 213 15.56 18.66 -0.45
C PRO A 213 14.83 18.86 0.88
N ALA A 214 15.57 18.82 1.97
CA ALA A 214 15.08 19.18 3.28
C ALA A 214 14.52 20.61 3.29
N GLN A 215 13.31 20.79 3.84
CA GLN A 215 12.62 22.09 3.90
C GLN A 215 13.26 23.02 4.94
N LYS A 216 13.85 22.44 6.00
CA LYS A 216 14.60 23.16 7.04
C LYS A 216 16.02 22.59 7.06
N GLN A 217 17.00 23.44 6.83
CA GLN A 217 18.39 23.07 7.07
C GLN A 217 18.67 23.30 8.56
N GLU A 218 18.96 22.24 9.30
CA GLU A 218 19.61 22.36 10.58
C GLU A 218 21.02 22.93 10.34
N GLN A 219 21.50 23.80 11.27
CA GLN A 219 22.84 24.40 11.16
C GLN A 219 23.96 23.36 11.25
N ASP A 220 23.67 22.14 11.64
CA ASP A 220 24.59 21.03 11.62
C ASP A 220 24.62 20.42 10.22
N GLN A 221 25.82 20.31 9.66
CA GLN A 221 26.17 19.75 8.35
C GLN A 221 25.41 18.44 8.09
N PRO A 222 25.07 18.14 6.83
CA PRO A 222 24.47 16.84 6.50
C PRO A 222 25.32 15.73 7.09
N LYS A 223 24.66 14.82 7.80
CA LYS A 223 25.32 13.73 8.52
C LYS A 223 26.02 12.81 7.51
N GLN A 224 27.33 12.92 7.45
CA GLN A 224 28.13 12.09 6.53
C GLN A 224 28.22 10.69 7.07
N LEU A 225 28.02 9.68 6.21
CA LEU A 225 28.16 8.29 6.60
C LEU A 225 29.63 7.96 6.90
N ASN A 226 29.84 7.27 8.03
CA ASN A 226 31.16 6.82 8.47
C ASN A 226 31.10 5.33 8.88
N TYR A 227 32.19 4.63 8.68
CA TYR A 227 32.35 3.27 9.15
C TYR A 227 32.34 3.19 10.68
N GLY A 228 31.66 2.18 11.21
CA GLY A 228 31.59 1.94 12.64
C GLY A 228 30.70 2.92 13.43
N SER A 229 30.08 3.91 12.76
CA SER A 229 29.04 4.75 13.38
C SER A 229 27.70 4.02 13.36
N ASP A 230 26.91 4.24 14.39
CA ASP A 230 25.57 3.70 14.48
C ASP A 230 24.55 4.57 13.75
N TYR A 231 23.67 3.93 13.01
CA TYR A 231 22.58 4.53 12.25
C TYR A 231 21.28 3.75 12.51
N THR A 232 20.15 4.38 12.19
CA THR A 232 18.83 3.83 12.43
C THR A 232 17.95 3.96 11.18
N ILE A 233 17.14 2.91 10.90
CA ILE A 233 16.07 2.93 9.89
C ILE A 233 14.79 2.47 10.56
N CYS A 234 13.67 3.16 10.32
CA CYS A 234 12.34 2.66 10.66
C CYS A 234 11.56 2.41 9.37
N THR A 235 10.94 1.23 9.23
CA THR A 235 9.96 0.94 8.16
C THR A 235 8.57 0.85 8.73
N TYR A 236 7.59 1.42 8.03
CA TYR A 236 6.20 1.39 8.42
C TYR A 236 5.25 1.47 7.22
N ASN A 237 4.47 0.40 7.00
CA ASN A 237 3.30 0.46 6.13
C ASN A 237 2.18 1.16 6.91
N ILE A 238 1.70 2.32 6.42
CA ILE A 238 0.71 3.15 7.13
C ILE A 238 -0.73 2.93 6.68
N GLY A 239 -0.96 1.92 5.80
CA GLY A 239 -2.30 1.49 5.41
C GLY A 239 -3.20 2.61 4.91
N PHE A 240 -2.65 3.56 4.12
CA PHE A 240 -3.33 4.77 3.64
C PHE A 240 -4.20 5.50 4.71
N GLY A 241 -3.89 5.30 6.00
CA GLY A 241 -4.62 5.92 7.11
C GLY A 241 -6.03 5.35 7.37
N ALA A 242 -6.32 4.13 6.91
CA ALA A 242 -7.64 3.54 7.09
C ALA A 242 -7.70 2.51 8.23
N TYR A 243 -6.63 1.76 8.45
CA TYR A 243 -6.65 0.52 9.21
C TYR A 243 -6.53 0.70 10.73
N THR A 244 -7.42 1.52 11.29
CA THR A 244 -7.62 1.52 12.76
C THR A 244 -8.08 0.15 13.25
N PRO A 245 -7.96 -0.20 14.55
CA PRO A 245 -8.31 -1.53 15.05
C PRO A 245 -9.73 -2.02 14.72
N SER A 246 -10.67 -1.12 14.52
CA SER A 246 -12.07 -1.45 14.16
C SER A 246 -12.31 -1.57 12.66
N TYR A 247 -11.33 -1.23 11.82
CA TYR A 247 -11.45 -1.28 10.37
C TYR A 247 -11.26 -2.72 9.86
N THR A 248 -12.00 -3.05 8.79
CA THR A 248 -11.87 -4.33 8.07
C THR A 248 -11.90 -4.08 6.57
N PHE A 249 -11.05 -4.76 5.80
CA PHE A 249 -10.91 -4.50 4.38
C PHE A 249 -11.69 -5.49 3.51
N PHE A 250 -12.44 -5.02 2.54
CA PHE A 250 -13.38 -5.82 1.74
C PHE A 250 -12.77 -6.99 0.96
N MET A 251 -11.47 -6.94 0.67
CA MET A 251 -10.76 -8.03 -0.02
C MET A 251 -10.32 -9.13 0.94
N ASP A 252 -10.20 -8.83 2.23
CA ASP A 252 -9.74 -9.78 3.23
C ASP A 252 -10.83 -10.78 3.61
N LYS A 253 -10.43 -12.05 3.63
CA LYS A 253 -11.25 -13.18 4.00
C LYS A 253 -10.51 -14.04 5.01
N GLY A 254 -11.22 -14.47 6.03
CA GLY A 254 -10.67 -15.33 7.08
C GLY A 254 -11.66 -16.40 7.51
N GLU A 255 -11.14 -17.37 8.24
CA GLU A 255 -11.92 -18.46 8.82
C GLU A 255 -11.45 -18.68 10.26
N MET A 256 -12.39 -18.69 11.21
CA MET A 256 -12.12 -19.02 12.59
C MET A 256 -11.79 -20.51 12.75
N LEU A 257 -11.15 -20.88 13.86
CA LEU A 257 -10.84 -22.30 14.18
C LEU A 257 -12.10 -23.16 14.31
N ASP A 258 -13.26 -22.57 14.64
CA ASP A 258 -14.56 -23.26 14.70
C ASP A 258 -15.22 -23.42 13.31
N GLY A 259 -14.62 -22.89 12.24
CA GLY A 259 -15.13 -22.94 10.87
C GLY A 259 -15.99 -21.76 10.45
N THR A 260 -16.22 -20.76 11.32
CA THR A 260 -16.93 -19.53 10.97
C THR A 260 -16.10 -18.71 9.98
N LYS A 261 -16.71 -18.29 8.88
CA LYS A 261 -16.04 -17.48 7.84
C LYS A 261 -16.41 -16.02 7.98
N HIS A 262 -15.43 -15.17 7.77
CA HIS A 262 -15.54 -13.71 7.79
C HIS A 262 -15.01 -13.11 6.50
N GLN A 263 -15.49 -11.91 6.20
CA GLN A 263 -14.99 -11.06 5.14
C GLN A 263 -15.08 -9.61 5.61
N GLY A 264 -14.04 -8.84 5.35
CA GLY A 264 -14.02 -7.42 5.65
C GLY A 264 -15.04 -6.63 4.85
N ALA A 265 -15.36 -5.43 5.30
CA ALA A 265 -16.54 -4.70 4.86
C ALA A 265 -16.23 -3.44 4.05
N TYR A 266 -15.10 -2.76 4.28
CA TYR A 266 -14.88 -1.40 3.83
C TYR A 266 -13.94 -1.31 2.64
N GLY A 267 -14.28 -0.47 1.67
CA GLY A 267 -13.45 -0.19 0.48
C GLY A 267 -12.57 1.05 0.64
N LYS A 268 -12.85 1.90 1.64
CA LYS A 268 -12.13 3.15 1.92
C LYS A 268 -12.10 3.44 3.41
N ALA A 269 -11.29 4.39 3.83
CA ALA A 269 -11.27 4.88 5.20
C ALA A 269 -12.65 5.37 5.67
N ARG A 270 -12.88 5.40 6.97
CA ARG A 270 -14.20 5.69 7.55
C ARG A 270 -14.60 7.17 7.48
N SER A 271 -13.62 8.06 7.57
CA SER A 271 -13.82 9.51 7.47
C SER A 271 -12.49 10.22 7.23
N LEU A 272 -12.56 11.49 6.84
CA LEU A 272 -11.39 12.37 6.75
C LEU A 272 -10.65 12.48 8.08
N GLU A 273 -11.40 12.59 9.18
CA GLU A 273 -10.86 12.62 10.55
C GLU A 273 -10.04 11.36 10.85
N ALA A 274 -10.62 10.16 10.57
CA ALA A 274 -9.94 8.88 10.81
C ALA A 274 -8.62 8.78 10.04
N VAL A 275 -8.59 9.24 8.77
CA VAL A 275 -7.34 9.27 7.97
C VAL A 275 -6.33 10.23 8.58
N THR A 276 -6.77 11.41 8.99
CA THR A 276 -5.88 12.44 9.56
C THR A 276 -5.28 11.97 10.89
N GLU A 277 -6.11 11.40 11.78
CA GLU A 277 -5.67 10.85 13.06
C GLU A 277 -4.72 9.65 12.89
N ALA A 278 -5.06 8.70 11.99
CA ALA A 278 -4.21 7.54 11.72
C ALA A 278 -2.87 7.96 11.08
N THR A 279 -2.90 8.89 10.11
CA THR A 279 -1.67 9.44 9.51
C THR A 279 -0.79 10.12 10.55
N LYS A 280 -1.39 10.94 11.44
CA LYS A 280 -0.68 11.56 12.55
C LYS A 280 -0.11 10.52 13.51
N GLY A 281 -0.91 9.54 13.91
CA GLY A 281 -0.46 8.45 14.81
C GLY A 281 0.70 7.65 14.22
N ALA A 282 0.69 7.38 12.90
CA ALA A 282 1.80 6.72 12.23
C ALA A 282 3.08 7.58 12.22
N ILE A 283 2.94 8.89 11.95
CA ILE A 283 4.06 9.84 12.01
C ILE A 283 4.63 9.91 13.43
N ASP A 284 3.79 10.02 14.46
CA ASP A 284 4.21 10.10 15.86
C ASP A 284 4.95 8.82 16.31
N ALA A 285 4.49 7.64 15.86
CA ALA A 285 5.15 6.37 16.15
C ALA A 285 6.58 6.34 15.58
N VAL A 286 6.78 6.81 14.35
CA VAL A 286 8.11 6.88 13.72
C VAL A 286 8.96 8.00 14.33
N ALA A 287 8.36 9.17 14.64
CA ALA A 287 9.07 10.30 15.22
C ALA A 287 9.69 9.98 16.60
N THR A 288 9.16 9.00 17.31
CA THR A 288 9.62 8.58 18.64
C THR A 288 10.29 7.21 18.66
N ALA A 289 10.52 6.59 17.51
CA ALA A 289 10.96 5.19 17.36
C ALA A 289 12.35 4.91 17.95
N VAL A 290 13.24 5.93 18.07
CA VAL A 290 14.60 5.79 18.57
C VAL A 290 14.71 6.48 19.93
N ASP A 291 14.27 5.81 20.97
CA ASP A 291 14.35 6.32 22.36
C ASP A 291 13.75 7.74 22.52
N GLY A 292 12.60 7.98 21.86
CA GLY A 292 11.92 9.27 21.84
C GLY A 292 12.40 10.24 20.73
N ASN A 293 13.24 9.78 19.80
CA ASN A 293 13.73 10.55 18.66
C ASN A 293 13.39 9.88 17.35
N ALA A 294 13.39 10.65 16.26
CA ALA A 294 13.20 10.14 14.92
C ALA A 294 14.47 9.43 14.40
N PRO A 295 14.33 8.35 13.60
CA PRO A 295 15.45 7.60 13.03
C PRO A 295 16.20 8.40 11.96
N ASP A 296 17.41 7.95 11.57
CA ASP A 296 18.20 8.59 10.52
C ASP A 296 17.58 8.41 9.13
N PHE A 297 16.91 7.28 8.90
CA PHE A 297 16.22 6.94 7.66
C PHE A 297 14.82 6.39 7.97
N MET A 298 13.87 6.62 7.07
CA MET A 298 12.50 6.13 7.21
C MET A 298 12.00 5.58 5.89
N PHE A 299 11.30 4.46 5.95
CA PHE A 299 10.60 3.84 4.85
C PHE A 299 9.11 3.81 5.16
N PHE A 300 8.31 4.42 4.31
CA PHE A 300 6.85 4.34 4.38
C PHE A 300 6.32 3.54 3.20
N GLN A 301 5.31 2.73 3.42
CA GLN A 301 4.54 2.04 2.39
C GLN A 301 3.06 2.41 2.55
N GLU A 302 2.28 2.22 1.49
CA GLU A 302 0.86 2.61 1.38
C GLU A 302 0.59 4.07 1.76
N ILE A 303 1.47 4.97 1.29
CA ILE A 303 1.34 6.39 1.53
C ILE A 303 0.62 7.05 0.35
N ASP A 304 -0.59 7.53 0.59
CA ASP A 304 -1.43 8.17 -0.43
C ASP A 304 -1.06 9.64 -0.66
N VAL A 305 -1.14 10.06 -1.92
CA VAL A 305 -0.96 11.48 -2.31
C VAL A 305 -2.31 12.14 -2.55
N ASN A 306 -3.17 11.48 -3.36
CA ASN A 306 -4.49 12.01 -3.73
C ASN A 306 -5.39 10.84 -4.12
N SER A 307 -6.07 10.24 -3.15
CA SER A 307 -6.91 9.06 -3.37
C SER A 307 -8.30 9.25 -2.78
N ASP A 308 -9.33 8.76 -3.49
CA ASP A 308 -10.70 8.76 -2.97
C ASP A 308 -10.80 7.94 -1.67
N ARG A 309 -10.04 6.84 -1.56
CA ARG A 309 -10.04 5.93 -0.41
C ARG A 309 -9.54 6.58 0.88
N SER A 310 -8.70 7.60 0.77
CA SER A 310 -8.12 8.36 1.89
C SER A 310 -8.61 9.81 1.93
N PHE A 311 -9.79 10.11 1.34
CA PHE A 311 -10.41 11.45 1.35
C PHE A 311 -9.50 12.56 0.81
N HIS A 312 -8.64 12.22 -0.17
CA HIS A 312 -7.67 13.13 -0.81
C HIS A 312 -6.65 13.76 0.15
N VAL A 313 -6.38 13.12 1.30
CA VAL A 313 -5.31 13.57 2.20
C VAL A 313 -3.96 13.29 1.53
N ASP A 314 -3.14 14.32 1.36
CA ASP A 314 -1.74 14.17 0.94
C ASP A 314 -0.88 13.76 2.13
N GLN A 315 -0.78 12.45 2.37
CA GLN A 315 0.01 11.90 3.46
C GLN A 315 1.52 12.15 3.26
N THR A 316 1.98 12.27 2.00
CA THR A 316 3.39 12.58 1.72
C THR A 316 3.73 14.01 2.15
N ALA A 317 2.81 14.96 1.98
CA ALA A 317 2.95 16.31 2.47
C ALA A 317 2.96 16.37 4.01
N CYS A 318 2.09 15.60 4.68
CA CYS A 318 2.07 15.48 6.14
C CYS A 318 3.40 14.95 6.69
N VAL A 319 3.93 13.87 6.09
CA VAL A 319 5.22 13.28 6.49
C VAL A 319 6.37 14.27 6.25
N ARG A 320 6.43 14.96 5.10
CA ARG A 320 7.45 15.98 4.83
C ARG A 320 7.38 17.18 5.76
N ALA A 321 6.19 17.57 6.17
CA ALA A 321 6.02 18.66 7.14
C ALA A 321 6.52 18.26 8.54
N ALA A 322 6.23 17.03 8.98
CA ALA A 322 6.68 16.51 10.28
C ALA A 322 8.21 16.32 10.32
N PHE A 323 8.80 15.86 9.23
CA PHE A 323 10.24 15.58 9.11
C PHE A 323 10.95 16.59 8.18
N ALA A 324 10.71 17.87 8.42
CA ALA A 324 11.14 18.96 7.55
C ALA A 324 12.67 19.10 7.36
N ASN A 325 13.48 18.45 8.20
CA ASN A 325 14.94 18.38 8.13
C ASN A 325 15.47 17.12 7.41
N TYR A 326 14.59 16.38 6.72
CA TYR A 326 14.97 15.22 5.93
C TYR A 326 14.83 15.50 4.43
N GLU A 327 15.76 14.97 3.63
CA GLU A 327 15.50 14.76 2.22
C GLU A 327 14.47 13.64 2.03
N SER A 328 13.70 13.69 0.95
CA SER A 328 12.73 12.66 0.67
C SER A 328 12.67 12.28 -0.80
N SER A 329 12.26 11.04 -1.07
CA SER A 329 11.97 10.54 -2.41
C SER A 329 10.72 9.68 -2.37
N TYR A 330 9.91 9.75 -3.43
CA TYR A 330 8.64 9.06 -3.54
C TYR A 330 8.56 8.24 -4.84
N ALA A 331 8.18 6.99 -4.71
CA ALA A 331 7.92 6.09 -5.82
C ALA A 331 6.46 5.63 -5.80
N SER A 332 5.67 6.03 -6.80
CA SER A 332 4.32 5.50 -6.94
C SER A 332 4.35 4.00 -7.18
N ASP A 333 3.59 3.23 -6.43
CA ASP A 333 3.45 1.77 -6.55
C ASP A 333 2.01 1.31 -6.76
N PHE A 334 1.05 2.23 -6.66
CA PHE A 334 -0.35 1.97 -6.97
C PHE A 334 -1.04 3.24 -7.49
N HIS A 335 -1.50 3.19 -8.73
CA HIS A 335 -2.37 4.23 -9.30
C HIS A 335 -3.49 3.59 -10.11
N SER A 336 -4.70 4.10 -10.00
CA SER A 336 -5.86 3.56 -10.69
C SER A 336 -6.83 4.65 -11.12
N GLY A 337 -7.62 4.37 -12.16
CA GLY A 337 -8.88 5.05 -12.37
C GLY A 337 -9.89 4.71 -11.27
N PHE A 338 -11.08 5.29 -11.33
CA PHE A 338 -12.11 5.09 -10.31
C PHE A 338 -12.56 3.62 -10.24
N LEU A 339 -12.24 2.95 -9.13
CA LEU A 339 -12.61 1.56 -8.83
C LEU A 339 -13.99 1.56 -8.14
N ALA A 340 -15.03 1.19 -8.90
CA ALA A 340 -16.41 1.16 -8.43
C ALA A 340 -16.75 -0.13 -7.64
N TYR A 341 -15.81 -0.64 -6.89
CA TYR A 341 -15.97 -1.84 -6.07
C TYR A 341 -15.33 -1.65 -4.69
N PRO A 342 -15.94 -2.14 -3.60
CA PRO A 342 -17.28 -2.74 -3.51
C PRO A 342 -18.38 -1.69 -3.74
N LEU A 343 -19.52 -2.09 -4.33
CA LEU A 343 -20.56 -1.14 -4.76
C LEU A 343 -21.17 -0.29 -3.64
N HIS A 344 -21.15 -0.78 -2.40
CA HIS A 344 -21.69 -0.07 -1.24
C HIS A 344 -20.70 0.90 -0.58
N ASP A 345 -19.40 0.76 -0.87
CA ASP A 345 -18.32 1.59 -0.31
C ASP A 345 -17.14 1.62 -1.30
N MET A 346 -17.35 2.29 -2.44
CA MET A 346 -16.43 2.25 -3.58
C MET A 346 -15.04 2.74 -3.21
N HIS A 347 -14.03 1.99 -3.62
CA HIS A 347 -12.61 2.29 -3.37
C HIS A 347 -12.17 3.61 -4.01
N GLY A 348 -12.71 3.92 -5.21
CA GLY A 348 -12.43 5.16 -5.93
C GLY A 348 -11.11 5.13 -6.72
N SER A 349 -10.62 6.30 -7.10
CA SER A 349 -9.31 6.47 -7.73
C SER A 349 -8.22 6.48 -6.67
N VAL A 350 -7.05 5.93 -7.01
CA VAL A 350 -5.92 5.80 -6.08
C VAL A 350 -4.65 6.39 -6.69
N GLN A 351 -3.90 7.11 -5.86
CA GLN A 351 -2.51 7.50 -6.09
C GLN A 351 -1.75 7.24 -4.80
N SER A 352 -1.04 6.13 -4.76
CA SER A 352 -0.31 5.64 -3.60
C SER A 352 1.09 5.22 -3.97
N GLY A 353 1.97 5.07 -2.98
CA GLY A 353 3.33 4.66 -3.21
C GLY A 353 4.10 4.30 -1.96
N ILE A 354 5.40 4.30 -2.15
CA ILE A 354 6.40 4.15 -1.10
C ILE A 354 7.23 5.43 -1.03
N MET A 355 7.67 5.79 0.17
CA MET A 355 8.43 7.01 0.40
C MET A 355 9.63 6.73 1.30
N THR A 356 10.80 7.26 0.91
CA THR A 356 12.02 7.19 1.72
C THR A 356 12.42 8.58 2.17
N LEU A 357 12.70 8.73 3.47
CA LEU A 357 13.27 9.94 4.06
C LEU A 357 14.67 9.67 4.58
N SER A 358 15.52 10.70 4.57
CA SER A 358 16.91 10.60 5.00
C SER A 358 17.44 11.90 5.60
N ARG A 359 18.17 11.81 6.72
CA ARG A 359 19.01 12.90 7.25
C ARG A 359 20.36 13.01 6.54
N VAL A 360 20.70 12.02 5.71
CA VAL A 360 21.94 11.98 4.93
C VAL A 360 21.62 12.28 3.48
N ASP A 361 22.47 13.05 2.81
CA ASP A 361 22.27 13.44 1.41
C ASP A 361 22.14 12.22 0.50
N MET A 362 21.01 12.11 -0.19
CA MET A 362 20.78 11.09 -1.21
C MET A 362 21.52 11.46 -2.50
N THR A 363 22.40 10.58 -2.97
CA THR A 363 23.08 10.79 -4.26
C THR A 363 22.20 10.48 -5.45
N SER A 364 21.23 9.59 -5.28
CA SER A 364 20.21 9.27 -6.28
C SER A 364 19.09 8.45 -5.67
N SER A 365 17.92 8.51 -6.29
CA SER A 365 16.81 7.60 -6.04
C SER A 365 16.26 7.05 -7.35
N VAL A 366 15.94 5.75 -7.39
CA VAL A 366 15.48 5.03 -8.58
C VAL A 366 14.36 4.08 -8.20
N ARG A 367 13.23 4.19 -8.92
CA ARG A 367 12.14 3.21 -8.84
C ARG A 367 12.46 2.00 -9.72
N ARG A 368 12.27 0.81 -9.18
CA ARG A 368 12.39 -0.48 -9.90
C ARG A 368 11.04 -1.18 -9.89
N SER A 369 10.52 -1.50 -11.08
CA SER A 369 9.21 -2.15 -11.22
C SER A 369 9.30 -3.64 -10.93
N TYR A 370 8.42 -4.14 -10.08
CA TYR A 370 8.23 -5.58 -9.89
C TYR A 370 7.39 -6.20 -11.02
N PRO A 371 7.57 -7.51 -11.28
CA PRO A 371 6.60 -8.28 -12.06
C PRO A 371 5.29 -8.38 -11.27
N VAL A 372 4.17 -8.11 -11.94
CA VAL A 372 2.81 -8.20 -11.38
C VAL A 372 1.87 -8.82 -12.40
N SER A 373 0.65 -9.22 -11.96
CA SER A 373 -0.37 -9.76 -12.84
C SER A 373 -0.74 -8.77 -13.96
N THR A 374 -0.86 -9.27 -15.19
CA THR A 374 -1.42 -8.52 -16.32
C THR A 374 -2.83 -9.01 -16.67
N ALA A 375 -3.36 -9.96 -15.91
CA ALA A 375 -4.68 -10.53 -16.12
C ALA A 375 -5.78 -9.52 -15.75
N PHE A 376 -6.91 -9.59 -16.48
CA PHE A 376 -8.12 -8.86 -16.11
C PHE A 376 -8.93 -9.72 -15.10
N PRO A 377 -9.45 -9.16 -14.00
CA PRO A 377 -9.39 -7.77 -13.53
C PRO A 377 -8.20 -7.45 -12.62
N ASP A 378 -7.36 -8.42 -12.25
CA ASP A 378 -6.33 -8.34 -11.20
C ASP A 378 -5.37 -7.16 -11.42
N LYS A 379 -5.00 -6.90 -12.68
CA LYS A 379 -4.09 -5.80 -13.05
C LYS A 379 -4.55 -4.42 -12.57
N PHE A 380 -5.83 -4.23 -12.21
CA PHE A 380 -6.34 -2.96 -11.71
C PHE A 380 -6.25 -2.82 -10.18
N PHE A 381 -5.95 -3.93 -9.47
CA PHE A 381 -5.90 -3.97 -8.01
C PHE A 381 -4.47 -4.21 -7.48
N ASP A 382 -3.58 -4.81 -8.26
CA ASP A 382 -2.18 -5.07 -7.91
C ASP A 382 -1.24 -4.29 -8.86
N LEU A 383 -1.47 -2.98 -8.97
CA LEU A 383 -0.78 -2.11 -9.93
C LEU A 383 0.65 -1.80 -9.48
N ASP A 384 1.56 -1.82 -10.45
CA ASP A 384 2.87 -1.16 -10.41
C ASP A 384 3.72 -1.35 -9.16
N ARG A 385 3.52 -2.44 -8.39
CA ARG A 385 4.37 -2.78 -7.26
C ARG A 385 5.85 -2.58 -7.60
N CYS A 386 6.59 -2.00 -6.68
CA CYS A 386 7.97 -1.60 -6.92
C CYS A 386 8.84 -1.70 -5.66
N PHE A 387 10.13 -1.51 -5.87
CA PHE A 387 11.04 -1.11 -4.83
C PHE A 387 11.77 0.17 -5.24
N GLU A 388 12.07 1.00 -4.26
CA GLU A 388 12.85 2.21 -4.39
C GLU A 388 14.28 1.93 -3.94
N VAL A 389 15.26 2.40 -4.72
CA VAL A 389 16.69 2.28 -4.42
C VAL A 389 17.25 3.67 -4.18
N THR A 390 17.60 3.98 -2.95
CA THR A 390 18.30 5.21 -2.58
C THR A 390 19.77 4.92 -2.29
N ARG A 391 20.66 5.85 -2.69
CA ARG A 391 22.09 5.67 -2.60
C ARG A 391 22.74 6.78 -1.81
N TYR A 392 23.73 6.42 -1.01
CA TYR A 392 24.47 7.32 -0.12
C TYR A 392 25.97 7.06 -0.24
N ARG A 393 26.75 8.11 -0.41
CA ARG A 393 28.22 8.00 -0.58
C ARG A 393 28.91 7.67 0.72
N LEU A 394 29.92 6.80 0.63
CA LEU A 394 30.88 6.53 1.68
C LEU A 394 32.25 7.18 1.35
N PRO A 395 33.14 7.37 2.34
CA PRO A 395 34.41 8.06 2.13
C PRO A 395 35.35 7.42 1.09
N ASP A 396 35.22 6.10 0.88
CA ASP A 396 36.07 5.29 0.01
C ASP A 396 35.49 4.97 -1.37
N LYS A 397 34.44 5.66 -1.80
CA LYS A 397 33.69 5.49 -3.06
C LYS A 397 32.71 4.32 -3.08
N HIS A 398 32.64 3.48 -2.06
CA HIS A 398 31.51 2.56 -1.91
C HIS A 398 30.23 3.34 -1.55
N GLU A 399 29.10 2.69 -1.62
CA GLU A 399 27.82 3.27 -1.31
C GLU A 399 27.08 2.43 -0.27
N LEU A 400 26.34 3.10 0.60
CA LEU A 400 25.20 2.48 1.26
C LEU A 400 24.04 2.52 0.27
N VAL A 401 23.46 1.35 -0.02
CA VAL A 401 22.30 1.18 -0.90
C VAL A 401 21.13 0.73 -0.03
N LEU A 402 20.20 1.65 0.19
CA LEU A 402 18.97 1.37 0.91
C LEU A 402 17.86 1.06 -0.09
N ILE A 403 17.06 0.05 0.22
CA ILE A 403 15.98 -0.44 -0.64
C ILE A 403 14.69 -0.48 0.17
N ASN A 404 13.76 0.41 -0.15
CA ASN A 404 12.39 0.40 0.37
C ASN A 404 11.52 -0.44 -0.57
N SER A 405 10.91 -1.50 -0.09
CA SER A 405 10.17 -2.48 -0.87
C SER A 405 8.73 -2.63 -0.40
N HIS A 406 7.81 -2.76 -1.35
CA HIS A 406 6.43 -3.15 -1.09
C HIS A 406 6.01 -4.19 -2.13
N MET A 407 5.84 -5.45 -1.70
CA MET A 407 5.50 -6.58 -2.57
C MET A 407 3.99 -6.76 -2.71
N SER A 408 3.58 -7.61 -3.66
CA SER A 408 2.16 -7.89 -3.90
C SER A 408 1.50 -8.56 -2.70
N ALA A 409 0.32 -8.03 -2.29
CA ALA A 409 -0.47 -8.57 -1.18
C ALA A 409 -1.34 -9.75 -1.61
N TYR A 410 -2.20 -9.57 -2.61
CA TYR A 410 -3.23 -10.52 -3.04
C TYR A 410 -2.73 -11.39 -4.20
N ASP A 411 -1.67 -12.16 -3.95
CA ASP A 411 -1.02 -13.06 -4.91
C ASP A 411 -1.32 -14.52 -4.54
N GLU A 412 -2.36 -15.08 -5.16
CA GLU A 412 -2.77 -16.47 -4.91
C GLU A 412 -1.62 -17.44 -5.19
N GLY A 413 -1.25 -18.21 -4.18
CA GLY A 413 -0.12 -19.14 -4.24
C GLY A 413 1.27 -18.49 -4.24
N GLY A 414 1.39 -17.17 -4.14
CA GLY A 414 2.68 -16.45 -4.02
C GLY A 414 3.55 -16.45 -5.29
N VAL A 415 2.91 -16.59 -6.47
CA VAL A 415 3.63 -16.74 -7.75
C VAL A 415 4.38 -15.47 -8.14
N PHE A 416 3.74 -14.31 -8.02
CA PHE A 416 4.37 -13.03 -8.32
C PHE A 416 5.36 -12.63 -7.23
N ARG A 417 5.04 -12.84 -5.95
CA ARG A 417 5.96 -12.58 -4.84
C ARG A 417 7.26 -13.36 -4.98
N ALA A 418 7.21 -14.63 -5.35
CA ALA A 418 8.41 -15.41 -5.61
C ALA A 418 9.29 -14.81 -6.73
N GLN A 419 8.68 -14.25 -7.78
CA GLN A 419 9.41 -13.56 -8.84
C GLN A 419 9.95 -12.20 -8.35
N GLN A 420 9.21 -11.49 -7.52
CA GLN A 420 9.61 -10.21 -6.91
C GLN A 420 10.80 -10.41 -5.98
N VAL A 421 10.75 -11.40 -5.09
CA VAL A 421 11.88 -11.80 -4.23
C VAL A 421 13.11 -12.13 -5.06
N LYS A 422 12.96 -12.94 -6.12
CA LYS A 422 14.08 -13.28 -7.02
C LYS A 422 14.68 -12.06 -7.72
N MET A 423 13.85 -11.11 -8.14
CA MET A 423 14.32 -9.87 -8.76
C MET A 423 15.09 -9.01 -7.76
N LEU A 424 14.52 -8.80 -6.57
CA LEU A 424 15.13 -8.01 -5.51
C LEU A 424 16.47 -8.60 -5.06
N THR A 425 16.49 -9.89 -4.73
CA THR A 425 17.70 -10.58 -4.26
C THR A 425 18.79 -10.63 -5.32
N LYS A 426 18.43 -10.73 -6.61
CA LYS A 426 19.39 -10.59 -7.71
C LYS A 426 20.01 -9.18 -7.74
N PHE A 427 19.20 -8.13 -7.56
CA PHE A 427 19.70 -6.76 -7.50
C PHE A 427 20.61 -6.55 -6.29
N MET A 428 20.20 -7.01 -5.10
CA MET A 428 21.02 -6.94 -3.88
C MET A 428 22.39 -7.59 -4.07
N LYS A 429 22.46 -8.80 -4.65
CA LYS A 429 23.73 -9.47 -4.98
C LYS A 429 24.61 -8.66 -5.91
N GLN A 430 24.01 -8.00 -6.92
CA GLN A 430 24.78 -7.18 -7.87
C GLN A 430 25.38 -5.96 -7.19
N GLU A 431 24.68 -5.34 -6.26
CA GLU A 431 25.21 -4.21 -5.48
C GLU A 431 26.30 -4.65 -4.49
N TYR A 432 26.07 -5.75 -3.77
CA TYR A 432 27.05 -6.30 -2.84
C TYR A 432 28.36 -6.73 -3.53
N ALA A 433 28.25 -7.30 -4.74
CA ALA A 433 29.42 -7.68 -5.54
C ALA A 433 30.28 -6.48 -5.99
N LYS A 434 29.75 -5.26 -5.96
CA LYS A 434 30.51 -4.01 -6.19
C LYS A 434 31.24 -3.54 -4.93
N GLY A 435 31.09 -4.21 -3.80
CA GLY A 435 31.58 -3.79 -2.49
C GLY A 435 30.65 -2.85 -1.73
N ASN A 436 29.43 -2.57 -2.25
CA ASN A 436 28.46 -1.74 -1.60
C ASN A 436 27.86 -2.41 -0.35
N TYR A 437 27.36 -1.61 0.55
CA TYR A 437 26.59 -2.01 1.73
C TYR A 437 25.11 -1.98 1.37
N VAL A 438 24.40 -3.09 1.57
CA VAL A 438 23.03 -3.21 1.07
C VAL A 438 22.10 -3.57 2.22
N ILE A 439 21.04 -2.77 2.39
CA ILE A 439 19.95 -3.04 3.31
C ILE A 439 18.64 -2.93 2.52
N ALA A 440 17.86 -4.00 2.49
CA ALA A 440 16.51 -4.01 1.94
C ALA A 440 15.50 -4.18 3.07
N GLY A 441 14.51 -3.32 3.13
CA GLY A 441 13.44 -3.37 4.11
C GLY A 441 12.12 -2.91 3.53
N GLY A 442 11.06 -3.04 4.31
CA GLY A 442 9.70 -2.68 3.91
C GLY A 442 8.71 -3.78 4.23
N ASP A 443 7.59 -3.74 3.53
CA ASP A 443 6.56 -4.76 3.56
C ASP A 443 6.82 -5.81 2.47
N TRP A 444 7.15 -7.02 2.90
CA TRP A 444 7.44 -8.16 2.03
C TRP A 444 6.17 -8.92 1.63
N ASN A 445 5.03 -8.67 2.29
CA ASN A 445 3.81 -9.45 2.16
C ASN A 445 4.05 -10.98 2.24
N CYS A 446 5.17 -11.37 2.82
CA CYS A 446 5.59 -12.74 3.14
C CYS A 446 5.95 -12.81 4.61
N ALA A 447 5.63 -13.93 5.26
CA ALA A 447 6.08 -14.15 6.62
C ALA A 447 7.61 -14.26 6.67
N LEU A 448 8.22 -13.50 7.55
CA LEU A 448 9.67 -13.43 7.77
C LEU A 448 10.04 -14.19 9.05
N GLY A 449 11.27 -14.70 9.11
CA GLY A 449 11.85 -15.23 10.35
C GLY A 449 11.11 -16.41 10.95
N ASN A 450 10.51 -17.28 10.13
CA ASN A 450 9.69 -18.43 10.57
C ASN A 450 8.53 -18.02 11.49
N SER A 451 7.90 -16.87 11.25
CA SER A 451 6.86 -16.29 12.10
C SER A 451 5.45 -16.88 11.88
N ILE A 452 5.29 -17.86 11.00
CA ILE A 452 4.00 -18.51 10.78
C ILE A 452 3.61 -19.31 12.01
N GLY A 453 2.46 -18.94 12.62
CA GLY A 453 1.87 -19.66 13.73
C GLY A 453 2.57 -19.47 15.09
N ILE A 454 3.47 -18.49 15.25
CA ILE A 454 4.09 -18.20 16.55
C ILE A 454 3.23 -17.28 17.43
N TYR A 455 2.32 -16.52 16.83
CA TYR A 455 1.43 -15.60 17.55
C TYR A 455 0.11 -16.29 17.91
N PRO A 456 -0.43 -16.03 19.12
CA PRO A 456 -1.75 -16.55 19.51
C PRO A 456 -2.85 -16.02 18.59
N THR A 457 -3.77 -16.91 18.16
CA THR A 457 -4.90 -16.57 17.31
C THR A 457 -6.05 -17.56 17.47
N GLN A 458 -7.29 -17.13 17.15
CA GLN A 458 -8.46 -18.00 17.00
C GLN A 458 -8.85 -18.20 15.52
N GLN A 459 -8.04 -17.70 14.60
CA GLN A 459 -8.25 -17.83 13.15
C GLN A 459 -7.32 -18.88 12.56
N LYS A 460 -7.78 -19.50 11.49
CA LYS A 460 -6.93 -20.32 10.63
C LYS A 460 -5.95 -19.40 9.89
N ARG A 461 -4.80 -19.96 9.53
CA ARG A 461 -3.83 -19.26 8.69
C ARG A 461 -4.50 -18.80 7.38
N PRO A 462 -4.47 -17.50 7.04
CA PRO A 462 -4.97 -16.99 5.77
C PRO A 462 -4.19 -17.54 4.58
N GLU A 463 -4.86 -17.69 3.43
CA GLU A 463 -4.24 -18.24 2.21
C GLU A 463 -3.19 -17.30 1.60
N TRP A 464 -3.34 -15.98 1.83
CA TRP A 464 -2.41 -14.98 1.30
C TRP A 464 -1.01 -15.04 1.93
N ILE A 465 -0.86 -15.50 3.18
CA ILE A 465 0.43 -15.52 3.85
C ILE A 465 1.30 -16.70 3.36
N GLN A 466 2.40 -16.38 2.73
CA GLN A 466 3.44 -17.31 2.32
C GLN A 466 4.71 -17.01 3.09
N GLU A 467 5.58 -18.00 3.27
CA GLU A 467 6.83 -17.84 4.00
C GLU A 467 7.98 -17.45 3.07
N LEU A 468 8.74 -16.41 3.41
CA LEU A 468 10.05 -16.15 2.84
C LEU A 468 11.07 -17.07 3.53
N LYS A 469 11.52 -18.09 2.82
CA LYS A 469 12.44 -19.09 3.37
C LYS A 469 13.87 -18.55 3.43
N GLU A 470 14.64 -19.03 4.36
CA GLU A 470 16.08 -18.72 4.43
C GLU A 470 16.82 -19.06 3.13
N SER A 471 16.39 -20.11 2.42
CA SER A 471 16.94 -20.48 1.10
C SER A 471 16.69 -19.46 0.00
N ASP A 472 15.72 -18.55 0.17
CA ASP A 472 15.40 -17.49 -0.79
C ASP A 472 16.30 -16.27 -0.59
N ILE A 473 16.95 -16.18 0.58
CA ILE A 473 17.92 -15.13 0.92
C ILE A 473 19.27 -15.51 0.29
N PRO A 474 19.89 -14.62 -0.50
CA PRO A 474 21.14 -14.95 -1.18
C PRO A 474 22.32 -15.02 -0.20
N GLN A 475 23.31 -15.83 -0.55
CA GLN A 475 24.58 -15.87 0.17
C GLN A 475 25.20 -14.46 0.32
N GLY A 476 25.71 -14.14 1.49
CA GLY A 476 26.24 -12.82 1.83
C GLY A 476 25.17 -11.86 2.36
N PHE A 477 23.98 -12.39 2.66
CA PHE A 477 22.86 -11.64 3.26
C PHE A 477 22.18 -12.47 4.34
N SER A 478 21.56 -11.79 5.29
CA SER A 478 20.76 -12.41 6.34
C SER A 478 19.50 -11.57 6.64
N TYR A 479 18.39 -12.23 6.96
CA TYR A 479 17.27 -11.59 7.61
C TYR A 479 17.70 -11.14 9.01
N VAL A 480 17.42 -9.88 9.34
CA VAL A 480 17.71 -9.32 10.66
C VAL A 480 16.51 -9.55 11.55
N ALA A 481 16.52 -10.68 12.27
CA ALA A 481 15.44 -11.01 13.18
C ALA A 481 15.32 -9.96 14.30
N ALA A 482 14.09 -9.52 14.59
CA ALA A 482 13.84 -8.63 15.71
C ALA A 482 14.05 -9.39 17.04
N ASP A 483 14.57 -8.69 18.04
CA ASP A 483 14.83 -9.25 19.38
C ASP A 483 13.54 -9.64 20.12
N ASN A 484 12.41 -9.07 19.73
CA ASN A 484 11.07 -9.34 20.25
C ASN A 484 10.15 -10.06 19.24
N ILE A 485 10.70 -10.71 18.20
CA ILE A 485 9.93 -11.58 17.32
C ILE A 485 9.26 -12.69 18.14
N GLY A 486 7.97 -12.93 17.90
CA GLY A 486 7.15 -13.85 18.72
C GLY A 486 6.37 -13.17 19.85
N GLU A 487 6.71 -11.93 20.19
CA GLU A 487 5.96 -11.12 21.17
C GLU A 487 5.11 -10.05 20.45
N VAL A 488 5.72 -9.35 19.49
CA VAL A 488 5.09 -8.26 18.74
C VAL A 488 5.04 -8.61 17.26
N PRO A 489 3.86 -8.89 16.69
CA PRO A 489 3.68 -9.08 15.25
C PRO A 489 3.80 -7.76 14.50
N THR A 490 4.11 -7.80 13.21
CA THR A 490 4.16 -6.58 12.39
C THR A 490 2.92 -6.36 11.53
N CYS A 491 2.08 -7.38 11.31
CA CYS A 491 0.86 -7.25 10.51
C CYS A 491 -0.27 -8.10 11.09
N ARG A 492 -1.51 -7.64 10.92
CA ARG A 492 -2.74 -8.35 11.27
C ARG A 492 -3.61 -8.63 10.04
N ALA A 493 -4.48 -9.62 10.12
CA ALA A 493 -5.56 -9.82 9.16
C ALA A 493 -6.68 -8.79 9.36
N ASP A 494 -7.39 -8.46 8.26
CA ASP A 494 -8.40 -7.39 8.21
C ASP A 494 -9.80 -7.89 7.83
N ASP A 495 -10.05 -9.18 7.96
CA ASP A 495 -11.38 -9.77 7.78
C ASP A 495 -12.32 -9.54 8.98
N ILE A 496 -11.76 -9.31 10.17
CA ILE A 496 -12.45 -8.94 11.41
C ILE A 496 -11.77 -7.74 12.08
N PRO A 497 -12.45 -6.98 12.96
CA PRO A 497 -11.80 -6.01 13.84
C PRO A 497 -10.70 -6.65 14.66
N TYR A 498 -9.61 -5.90 14.88
CA TYR A 498 -8.46 -6.42 15.64
C TYR A 498 -8.84 -6.72 17.10
N GLU A 499 -8.52 -7.93 17.52
CA GLU A 499 -8.58 -8.37 18.90
C GLU A 499 -7.34 -9.22 19.20
N LYS A 500 -6.53 -8.78 20.18
CA LYS A 500 -5.27 -9.46 20.56
C LYS A 500 -5.53 -10.91 21.00
N GLY A 501 -4.85 -11.86 20.35
CA GLY A 501 -5.00 -13.29 20.60
C GLY A 501 -6.20 -13.95 19.91
N VAL A 502 -7.01 -13.18 19.17
CA VAL A 502 -8.11 -13.66 18.33
C VAL A 502 -7.77 -13.50 16.86
N THR A 503 -7.47 -12.27 16.43
CA THR A 503 -7.11 -11.95 15.04
C THR A 503 -5.79 -12.61 14.64
N TYR A 504 -5.71 -13.16 13.43
CA TYR A 504 -4.46 -13.69 12.90
C TYR A 504 -3.44 -12.58 12.73
N THR A 505 -2.20 -12.84 13.18
CA THR A 505 -1.08 -11.90 13.04
C THR A 505 0.18 -12.62 12.57
N ALA A 506 1.06 -11.89 11.88
CA ALA A 506 2.33 -12.39 11.38
C ALA A 506 3.40 -11.29 11.38
N THR A 507 4.65 -11.65 11.13
CA THR A 507 5.73 -10.72 10.82
C THR A 507 5.92 -10.69 9.31
N VAL A 508 5.53 -9.60 8.64
CA VAL A 508 5.72 -9.41 7.19
C VAL A 508 6.61 -8.22 6.86
N ASP A 509 6.85 -7.36 7.84
CA ASP A 509 7.75 -6.21 7.75
C ASP A 509 9.09 -6.54 8.38
N GLY A 510 10.18 -6.05 7.78
CA GLY A 510 11.51 -6.29 8.32
C GLY A 510 12.62 -5.99 7.32
N PHE A 511 13.83 -6.40 7.67
CA PHE A 511 15.04 -6.07 6.94
C PHE A 511 15.90 -7.28 6.59
N ILE A 512 16.49 -7.26 5.39
CA ILE A 512 17.58 -8.14 4.97
C ILE A 512 18.80 -7.28 4.73
N ALA A 513 19.93 -7.61 5.36
CA ALA A 513 21.17 -6.86 5.29
C ALA A 513 22.32 -7.71 4.75
N SER A 514 23.27 -7.07 4.07
CA SER A 514 24.51 -7.72 3.60
C SER A 514 25.50 -7.94 4.75
N ASP A 515 26.37 -8.95 4.64
CA ASP A 515 27.31 -9.37 5.69
C ASP A 515 28.30 -8.29 6.13
N ASN A 516 28.53 -7.27 5.32
CA ASN A 516 29.35 -6.10 5.65
C ASN A 516 28.60 -5.03 6.49
N VAL A 517 27.33 -5.27 6.79
CA VAL A 517 26.52 -4.51 7.76
C VAL A 517 26.46 -5.28 9.07
N SER A 518 26.55 -4.59 10.21
CA SER A 518 26.17 -5.12 11.52
C SER A 518 24.83 -4.53 11.88
N ALA A 519 23.82 -5.35 12.19
CA ALA A 519 22.48 -4.87 12.42
C ALA A 519 21.73 -5.64 13.51
N SER A 520 20.76 -4.96 14.14
CA SER A 520 19.76 -5.53 15.04
C SER A 520 18.41 -4.86 14.79
N ALA A 521 17.32 -5.62 14.94
CA ALA A 521 15.97 -5.12 14.71
C ALA A 521 15.09 -5.24 15.96
N HIS A 522 14.05 -4.39 16.01
CA HIS A 522 13.04 -4.38 17.08
C HIS A 522 11.68 -4.00 16.48
N HIS A 523 10.62 -4.73 16.82
CA HIS A 523 9.25 -4.39 16.45
C HIS A 523 8.66 -3.42 17.47
N ILE A 524 8.05 -2.34 17.01
CA ILE A 524 7.42 -1.32 17.86
C ILE A 524 5.93 -1.67 17.99
N ASP A 525 5.49 -2.08 19.20
CA ASP A 525 4.07 -2.39 19.45
C ASP A 525 3.24 -1.10 19.55
N THR A 526 2.55 -0.73 18.51
CA THR A 526 1.57 0.36 18.49
C THR A 526 0.16 -0.12 18.85
N GLY A 527 -0.04 -1.42 19.06
CA GLY A 527 -1.36 -2.03 19.21
C GLY A 527 -2.20 -1.92 17.94
N PHE A 528 -1.57 -1.73 16.78
CA PHE A 528 -2.23 -1.48 15.49
C PHE A 528 -3.15 -0.25 15.50
N ALA A 529 -2.81 0.77 16.32
CA ALA A 529 -3.68 1.91 16.53
C ALA A 529 -3.87 2.79 15.27
N ALA A 530 -2.84 2.89 14.43
CA ALA A 530 -2.81 3.77 13.27
C ALA A 530 -2.74 3.04 11.92
N SER A 531 -2.47 1.74 11.91
CA SER A 531 -2.34 0.88 10.73
C SER A 531 -2.59 -0.57 11.10
N ASP A 532 -2.84 -1.43 10.13
CA ASP A 532 -2.82 -2.89 10.24
C ASP A 532 -1.39 -3.46 10.34
N HIS A 533 -0.40 -2.58 10.28
CA HIS A 533 0.99 -2.91 10.52
C HIS A 533 1.53 -2.25 11.80
N ASN A 534 2.64 -2.77 12.29
CA ASN A 534 3.49 -2.21 13.34
C ASN A 534 4.85 -1.83 12.75
N PRO A 535 5.44 -0.69 13.16
CA PRO A 535 6.75 -0.28 12.66
C PRO A 535 7.87 -1.24 13.09
N VAL A 536 8.90 -1.35 12.25
CA VAL A 536 10.13 -2.09 12.57
C VAL A 536 11.31 -1.13 12.56
N LEU A 537 12.01 -1.06 13.67
CA LEU A 537 13.24 -0.30 13.84
C LEU A 537 14.45 -1.21 13.58
N LEU A 538 15.37 -0.76 12.72
CA LEU A 538 16.70 -1.34 12.52
C LEU A 538 17.76 -0.38 13.08
N ARG A 539 18.65 -0.88 13.91
CA ARG A 539 19.92 -0.22 14.29
C ARG A 539 21.04 -0.91 13.53
N PHE A 540 21.91 -0.16 12.87
CA PHE A 540 22.97 -0.74 12.05
C PHE A 540 24.25 0.09 12.06
N SER A 541 25.37 -0.57 11.77
CA SER A 541 26.65 0.07 11.45
C SER A 541 27.34 -0.60 10.28
N LEU A 542 28.16 0.18 9.56
CA LEU A 542 28.89 -0.29 8.40
C LEU A 542 30.27 -0.79 8.83
N LYS A 543 30.58 -2.06 8.55
CA LYS A 543 31.90 -2.63 8.88
C LYS A 543 32.95 -2.01 7.95
N PRO A 544 34.11 -1.58 8.45
CA PRO A 544 35.19 -1.15 7.56
C PRO A 544 35.53 -2.24 6.54
N ALA A 545 35.86 -1.84 5.30
CA ALA A 545 36.36 -2.79 4.33
C ALA A 545 37.61 -3.50 4.90
N ALA A 546 37.67 -4.82 4.76
CA ALA A 546 38.85 -5.54 5.17
C ALA A 546 40.06 -5.01 4.37
N GLN A 547 41.05 -4.47 5.10
CA GLN A 547 42.30 -3.94 4.51
C GLN A 547 43.12 -5.04 3.85
#